data_1bdac9b9c44e09a6aa10545f957eb4a2
#
_entry.id   1bdac9b9c44e09a6aa10545f957eb4a2
#
_cell.length_a   1.000
_cell.length_b   1.000
_cell.length_c   1.000
_cell.angle_alpha   90.00
_cell.angle_beta   90.00
_cell.angle_gamma   90.00
#
_symmetry.space_group_name_H-M   'P 1'
#
loop_
_entity.id
_entity.type
_entity.pdbx_description
1 polymer ?
#
loop_
_entity_poly.entity_id
_entity_poly.type
_entity_poly.pdbx_seq_one_letter_code
_entity_poly.pdbx_strand_id
1 'polypeptide(L)'
;SHSTSEFDITDKVKNGDNILCVLVFKWCDGSYLEDQDKFRMSGIFRDVYILNRPQKNIRDYKIETDIQGKINIEIDSDTDVSFVLENEKGEIYSGDSKTITVEKPILWNAEYPYLYTLYLVTEDEVIREKIGFREIKNDDGIVFLNNKPIKMKGVNRHDSDPVTGYTISREQAEKDLKLMKQHNINALRTSHYPNAPWLMQLCDEYGFYVIAESDIEIHGTASFFGGSQAVTFGLLAQNSDWENAILDRVQRNVIRDKNRTSVCIWSLGNEGGYGVNFEKAGRWVKEYDSTRLTHYESSMWQMEGHINDTSMLDVESTMYADYKWIDKYFENSGEVVWHRVSLGKGSEYGGAGEWINLSESKLGKKEKEQMAVVKPYMQCEFIHAMGNGPGGIKEYIDRLYRYDGFFGAFAWEWCDHAIDMGDSKYF
;
A
#
# COMPACT_ATOMS: atom_id res chain seq x y z
N SER A 1 5.17 -15.09 5.22
CA SER A 1 4.40 -14.08 4.49
C SER A 1 3.37 -13.42 5.39
N HIS A 2 3.17 -12.13 5.22
CA HIS A 2 2.11 -11.37 5.87
C HIS A 2 0.78 -11.46 5.08
N SER A 3 0.81 -12.04 3.89
CA SER A 3 -0.39 -12.30 3.09
C SER A 3 -1.14 -13.54 3.58
N THR A 4 -2.48 -13.52 3.45
CA THR A 4 -3.34 -14.64 3.82
C THR A 4 -3.11 -15.82 2.88
N SER A 5 -3.06 -17.03 3.42
CA SER A 5 -3.05 -18.27 2.66
C SER A 5 -4.38 -19.00 2.85
N GLU A 6 -5.04 -19.36 1.76
CA GLU A 6 -6.32 -20.05 1.75
C GLU A 6 -6.20 -21.39 1.05
N PHE A 7 -6.81 -22.41 1.62
CA PHE A 7 -6.80 -23.77 1.09
C PHE A 7 -8.20 -24.35 1.16
N ASP A 8 -8.72 -24.81 0.02
CA ASP A 8 -9.95 -25.61 0.01
C ASP A 8 -9.65 -27.03 0.52
N ILE A 9 -10.25 -27.37 1.64
CA ILE A 9 -10.10 -28.67 2.28
C ILE A 9 -11.41 -29.50 2.26
N THR A 10 -12.42 -29.05 1.51
CA THR A 10 -13.75 -29.65 1.47
C THR A 10 -13.70 -31.18 1.24
N ASP A 11 -12.92 -31.61 0.27
CA ASP A 11 -12.78 -33.04 -0.06
C ASP A 11 -11.81 -33.80 0.86
N LYS A 12 -11.19 -33.13 1.81
CA LYS A 12 -10.20 -33.72 2.72
C LYS A 12 -10.77 -34.00 4.11
N VAL A 13 -11.86 -33.33 4.49
CA VAL A 13 -12.49 -33.48 5.80
C VAL A 13 -13.48 -34.65 5.79
N LYS A 14 -13.65 -35.29 6.93
CA LYS A 14 -14.59 -36.38 7.16
C LYS A 14 -15.45 -36.09 8.38
N ASN A 15 -16.57 -36.82 8.52
CA ASN A 15 -17.38 -36.77 9.74
C ASN A 15 -16.56 -37.26 10.95
N GLY A 16 -16.64 -36.53 12.07
CA GLY A 16 -15.91 -36.83 13.29
C GLY A 16 -14.58 -36.09 13.36
N ASP A 17 -13.62 -36.67 14.04
CA ASP A 17 -12.33 -36.02 14.31
C ASP A 17 -11.46 -35.92 13.06
N ASN A 18 -10.93 -34.72 12.83
CA ASN A 18 -9.96 -34.43 11.80
C ASN A 18 -8.71 -33.80 12.45
N ILE A 19 -7.54 -34.05 11.87
CA ILE A 19 -6.28 -33.47 12.31
C ILE A 19 -5.80 -32.52 11.23
N LEU A 20 -5.62 -31.24 11.58
CA LEU A 20 -4.98 -30.23 10.73
C LEU A 20 -3.53 -30.04 11.16
N CYS A 21 -2.61 -30.19 10.23
CA CYS A 21 -1.21 -29.87 10.43
C CYS A 21 -0.79 -28.73 9.52
N VAL A 22 -0.21 -27.68 10.09
CA VAL A 22 0.33 -26.55 9.33
C VAL A 22 1.85 -26.57 9.45
N LEU A 23 2.55 -26.70 8.30
CA LEU A 23 4.01 -26.66 8.22
C LEU A 23 4.44 -25.28 7.73
N VAL A 24 5.14 -24.56 8.59
CA VAL A 24 5.70 -23.23 8.26
C VAL A 24 7.20 -23.35 8.03
N PHE A 25 7.65 -23.02 6.82
CA PHE A 25 9.06 -23.00 6.49
C PHE A 25 9.71 -21.69 6.94
N LYS A 26 10.82 -21.80 7.69
CA LYS A 26 11.61 -20.62 8.08
C LYS A 26 12.37 -20.02 6.88
N TRP A 27 12.79 -20.87 5.94
CA TRP A 27 13.55 -20.49 4.75
C TRP A 27 12.74 -20.84 3.50
N CYS A 28 12.41 -19.84 2.70
CA CYS A 28 11.62 -19.94 1.47
C CYS A 28 11.92 -18.72 0.59
N ASP A 29 11.19 -18.51 -0.48
CA ASP A 29 11.26 -17.31 -1.32
C ASP A 29 11.03 -16.00 -0.53
N GLY A 30 10.19 -16.04 0.50
CA GLY A 30 10.01 -14.94 1.43
C GLY A 30 11.29 -14.54 2.19
N SER A 31 12.28 -15.42 2.30
CA SER A 31 13.59 -15.07 2.88
C SER A 31 14.35 -14.03 2.04
N TYR A 32 13.97 -13.85 0.79
CA TYR A 32 14.56 -12.87 -0.13
C TYR A 32 13.63 -11.71 -0.45
N LEU A 33 12.33 -11.97 -0.59
CA LEU A 33 11.34 -10.96 -0.98
C LEU A 33 10.63 -10.28 0.20
N GLU A 34 10.66 -10.89 1.39
CA GLU A 34 10.01 -10.39 2.61
C GLU A 34 11.06 -10.15 3.69
N ASP A 35 12.13 -9.48 3.29
CA ASP A 35 13.29 -9.19 4.14
C ASP A 35 13.25 -7.75 4.64
N GLN A 36 12.17 -7.43 5.35
CA GLN A 36 11.96 -6.11 5.94
C GLN A 36 13.03 -5.80 6.98
N ASP A 37 13.42 -4.51 7.05
CA ASP A 37 14.39 -4.00 8.02
C ASP A 37 13.75 -3.84 9.41
N LYS A 38 13.48 -4.98 10.04
CA LYS A 38 12.89 -5.10 11.38
C LYS A 38 13.33 -6.38 12.06
N PHE A 39 12.98 -6.57 13.34
CA PHE A 39 13.20 -7.83 14.03
C PHE A 39 12.57 -9.00 13.24
N ARG A 40 13.32 -10.09 13.08
CA ARG A 40 12.85 -11.29 12.39
C ARG A 40 12.29 -12.28 13.38
N MET A 41 11.05 -12.62 13.19
CA MET A 41 10.33 -13.62 13.98
C MET A 41 9.86 -14.75 13.09
N SER A 42 9.57 -15.90 13.66
CA SER A 42 9.09 -17.08 12.94
C SER A 42 7.83 -17.63 13.62
N GLY A 43 6.99 -18.29 12.86
CA GLY A 43 5.79 -18.92 13.36
C GLY A 43 4.52 -18.37 12.74
N ILE A 44 3.39 -18.64 13.37
CA ILE A 44 2.07 -18.17 12.95
C ILE A 44 1.70 -17.02 13.89
N PHE A 45 1.57 -15.81 13.35
CA PHE A 45 1.36 -14.60 14.13
C PHE A 45 -0.01 -13.94 13.91
N ARG A 46 -0.84 -14.53 13.05
CA ARG A 46 -2.23 -14.14 12.81
C ARG A 46 -3.14 -15.35 12.91
N ASP A 47 -4.45 -15.11 12.90
CA ASP A 47 -5.47 -16.12 13.10
C ASP A 47 -5.40 -17.26 12.09
N VAL A 48 -5.65 -18.49 12.57
CA VAL A 48 -5.90 -19.67 11.76
C VAL A 48 -7.31 -20.15 12.06
N TYR A 49 -8.16 -20.22 11.04
CA TYR A 49 -9.54 -20.63 11.22
C TYR A 49 -10.02 -21.47 10.04
N ILE A 50 -11.06 -22.24 10.29
CA ILE A 50 -11.78 -22.98 9.25
C ILE A 50 -13.06 -22.23 8.95
N LEU A 51 -13.22 -21.82 7.69
CA LEU A 51 -14.45 -21.20 7.22
C LEU A 51 -15.35 -22.28 6.65
N ASN A 52 -16.48 -22.54 7.29
CA ASN A 52 -17.53 -23.40 6.74
C ASN A 52 -18.57 -22.54 6.06
N ARG A 53 -18.76 -22.77 4.77
CA ARG A 53 -19.69 -22.00 3.94
C ARG A 53 -20.80 -22.89 3.36
N PRO A 54 -21.94 -22.31 2.99
CA PRO A 54 -22.95 -23.02 2.22
C PRO A 54 -22.37 -23.61 0.93
N GLN A 55 -22.97 -24.68 0.43
CA GLN A 55 -22.53 -25.29 -0.83
C GLN A 55 -22.67 -24.33 -2.01
N LYS A 56 -23.72 -23.51 -2.01
CA LYS A 56 -23.90 -22.38 -2.93
C LYS A 56 -23.57 -21.10 -2.16
N ASN A 57 -22.53 -20.42 -2.57
CA ASN A 57 -22.02 -19.26 -1.84
C ASN A 57 -21.47 -18.18 -2.80
N ILE A 58 -21.17 -17.03 -2.21
CA ILE A 58 -20.47 -15.92 -2.89
C ILE A 58 -18.98 -16.16 -2.76
N ARG A 59 -18.28 -16.58 -3.80
CA ARG A 59 -16.84 -16.86 -3.75
C ARG A 59 -16.02 -15.58 -3.61
N ASP A 60 -16.34 -14.58 -4.41
CA ASP A 60 -15.67 -13.29 -4.40
C ASP A 60 -16.59 -12.17 -4.86
N TYR A 61 -16.24 -10.93 -4.50
CA TYR A 61 -16.95 -9.74 -4.95
C TYR A 61 -16.02 -8.54 -4.96
N LYS A 62 -16.26 -7.59 -5.89
CA LYS A 62 -15.59 -6.32 -5.99
C LYS A 62 -16.62 -5.19 -6.00
N ILE A 63 -16.42 -4.18 -5.17
CA ILE A 63 -17.32 -3.05 -5.01
C ILE A 63 -16.60 -1.78 -5.44
N GLU A 64 -17.17 -1.09 -6.41
CA GLU A 64 -16.69 0.21 -6.85
C GLU A 64 -17.78 1.27 -6.61
N THR A 65 -17.38 2.38 -6.05
CA THR A 65 -18.26 3.53 -5.75
C THR A 65 -17.78 4.77 -6.46
N ASP A 66 -18.69 5.66 -6.83
CA ASP A 66 -18.36 6.99 -7.34
C ASP A 66 -18.99 8.11 -6.51
N ILE A 67 -18.57 9.34 -6.75
CA ILE A 67 -19.08 10.53 -6.05
C ILE A 67 -20.48 10.95 -6.49
N GLN A 68 -21.01 10.38 -7.56
CA GLN A 68 -22.38 10.54 -8.02
C GLN A 68 -23.36 9.63 -7.29
N GLY A 69 -22.83 8.69 -6.47
CA GLY A 69 -23.61 7.77 -5.65
C GLY A 69 -23.91 6.43 -6.29
N LYS A 70 -23.22 6.10 -7.37
CA LYS A 70 -23.36 4.80 -8.00
C LYS A 70 -22.45 3.78 -7.33
N ILE A 71 -22.97 2.59 -7.10
CA ILE A 71 -22.26 1.40 -6.66
C ILE A 71 -22.33 0.37 -7.77
N ASN A 72 -21.20 -0.07 -8.27
CA ASN A 72 -21.07 -1.22 -9.16
C ASN A 72 -20.54 -2.41 -8.36
N ILE A 73 -21.16 -3.58 -8.54
CA ILE A 73 -20.79 -4.79 -7.83
C ILE A 73 -20.50 -5.88 -8.86
N GLU A 74 -19.23 -6.26 -8.93
CA GLU A 74 -18.83 -7.50 -9.61
C GLU A 74 -18.91 -8.62 -8.61
N ILE A 75 -19.46 -9.76 -9.00
CA ILE A 75 -19.70 -10.88 -8.10
C ILE A 75 -19.42 -12.21 -8.76
N ASP A 76 -18.73 -13.07 -8.05
CA ASP A 76 -18.50 -14.47 -8.36
C ASP A 76 -19.29 -15.33 -7.37
N SER A 77 -20.40 -15.95 -7.83
CA SER A 77 -21.32 -16.71 -6.99
C SER A 77 -21.98 -17.84 -7.78
N ASP A 78 -22.26 -18.94 -7.10
CA ASP A 78 -23.02 -20.08 -7.64
C ASP A 78 -24.54 -19.94 -7.47
N THR A 79 -25.00 -18.81 -6.90
CA THR A 79 -26.41 -18.57 -6.59
C THR A 79 -26.80 -17.13 -6.85
N ASP A 80 -28.09 -16.86 -6.91
CA ASP A 80 -28.61 -15.51 -7.03
C ASP A 80 -28.28 -14.69 -5.78
N VAL A 81 -27.85 -13.45 -5.99
CA VAL A 81 -27.48 -12.52 -4.92
C VAL A 81 -28.33 -11.26 -5.04
N SER A 82 -28.95 -10.88 -3.96
CA SER A 82 -29.62 -9.59 -3.82
C SER A 82 -28.77 -8.62 -2.97
N PHE A 83 -28.95 -7.34 -3.21
CA PHE A 83 -28.14 -6.28 -2.59
C PHE A 83 -29.06 -5.32 -1.83
N VAL A 84 -28.68 -5.03 -0.59
CA VAL A 84 -29.36 -4.04 0.26
C VAL A 84 -28.31 -3.10 0.80
N LEU A 85 -28.47 -1.82 0.57
CA LEU A 85 -27.63 -0.78 1.14
C LEU A 85 -28.41 -0.03 2.22
N GLU A 86 -27.78 0.18 3.37
CA GLU A 86 -28.35 0.89 4.51
C GLU A 86 -27.41 2.01 4.94
N ASN A 87 -27.97 3.20 5.23
CA ASN A 87 -27.22 4.27 5.84
C ASN A 87 -27.29 4.22 7.37
N GLU A 88 -26.59 5.11 8.07
CA GLU A 88 -26.57 5.16 9.55
C GLU A 88 -27.91 5.47 10.19
N LYS A 89 -28.88 6.01 9.42
CA LYS A 89 -30.25 6.32 9.88
C LYS A 89 -31.21 5.16 9.66
N GLY A 90 -30.76 4.04 9.08
CA GLY A 90 -31.60 2.91 8.74
C GLY A 90 -32.42 3.13 7.45
N GLU A 91 -32.08 4.11 6.62
CA GLU A 91 -32.69 4.27 5.29
C GLU A 91 -32.12 3.22 4.35
N ILE A 92 -33.01 2.53 3.65
CA ILE A 92 -32.66 1.40 2.78
C ILE A 92 -32.74 1.85 1.31
N TYR A 93 -31.69 1.53 0.57
CA TYR A 93 -31.60 1.71 -0.87
C TYR A 93 -31.51 0.34 -1.51
N SER A 94 -32.33 0.08 -2.49
CA SER A 94 -32.32 -1.17 -3.27
C SER A 94 -32.17 -0.84 -4.76
N GLY A 95 -31.54 -1.71 -5.49
CA GLY A 95 -31.34 -1.56 -6.93
C GLY A 95 -31.36 -2.89 -7.66
N ASP A 96 -31.36 -2.83 -8.98
CA ASP A 96 -31.34 -4.02 -9.81
C ASP A 96 -29.97 -4.70 -9.74
N SER A 97 -30.00 -5.94 -9.43
CA SER A 97 -29.02 -7.03 -9.39
C SER A 97 -27.49 -6.73 -9.31
N LYS A 98 -26.95 -5.59 -9.75
CA LYS A 98 -25.51 -5.27 -9.71
C LYS A 98 -25.20 -3.78 -9.57
N THR A 99 -26.22 -2.93 -9.50
CA THR A 99 -26.01 -1.48 -9.40
C THR A 99 -27.03 -0.89 -8.42
N ILE A 100 -26.54 -0.12 -7.46
CA ILE A 100 -27.34 0.67 -6.53
C ILE A 100 -26.99 2.14 -6.75
N THR A 101 -27.97 3.02 -6.69
CA THR A 101 -27.72 4.46 -6.78
C THR A 101 -28.32 5.16 -5.57
N VAL A 102 -27.50 6.00 -4.93
CA VAL A 102 -27.86 6.88 -3.82
C VAL A 102 -27.87 8.32 -4.33
N GLU A 103 -29.04 8.95 -4.37
CA GLU A 103 -29.07 10.37 -4.72
C GLU A 103 -28.37 11.21 -3.65
N LYS A 104 -27.37 11.99 -4.06
CA LYS A 104 -26.58 12.87 -3.17
C LYS A 104 -25.95 12.10 -2.00
N PRO A 105 -25.02 11.16 -2.29
CA PRO A 105 -24.37 10.37 -1.24
C PRO A 105 -23.58 11.27 -0.29
N ILE A 106 -23.47 10.84 0.95
CA ILE A 106 -22.52 11.42 1.90
C ILE A 106 -21.15 10.84 1.57
N LEU A 107 -20.22 11.70 1.18
CA LEU A 107 -18.91 11.28 0.71
C LEU A 107 -17.96 11.01 1.89
N TRP A 108 -17.25 9.90 1.81
CA TRP A 108 -16.22 9.53 2.75
C TRP A 108 -14.95 10.37 2.56
N ASN A 109 -14.36 10.83 3.66
CA ASN A 109 -13.02 11.40 3.71
C ASN A 109 -12.42 11.23 5.11
N ALA A 110 -11.14 11.54 5.30
CA ALA A 110 -10.45 11.34 6.57
C ALA A 110 -11.02 12.18 7.74
N GLU A 111 -11.63 13.31 7.47
CA GLU A 111 -12.25 14.18 8.51
C GLU A 111 -13.70 13.77 8.82
N TYR A 112 -14.39 13.21 7.83
CA TYR A 112 -15.77 12.73 7.95
C TYR A 112 -15.90 11.35 7.29
N PRO A 113 -15.50 10.26 7.98
CA PRO A 113 -15.43 8.91 7.42
C PRO A 113 -16.79 8.21 7.40
N TYR A 114 -17.77 8.78 6.67
CA TYR A 114 -19.11 8.25 6.59
C TYR A 114 -19.16 6.96 5.80
N LEU A 115 -19.73 5.91 6.40
CA LEU A 115 -19.85 4.59 5.81
C LEU A 115 -21.30 4.13 5.74
N TYR A 116 -21.67 3.56 4.62
CA TYR A 116 -22.89 2.80 4.44
C TYR A 116 -22.62 1.33 4.75
N THR A 117 -23.68 0.57 5.02
CA THR A 117 -23.62 -0.88 5.15
C THR A 117 -24.26 -1.53 3.94
N LEU A 118 -23.48 -2.28 3.19
CA LEU A 118 -23.95 -3.11 2.08
C LEU A 118 -24.10 -4.55 2.56
N TYR A 119 -25.26 -5.12 2.30
CA TYR A 119 -25.54 -6.53 2.50
C TYR A 119 -25.62 -7.22 1.14
N LEU A 120 -24.85 -8.30 0.97
CA LEU A 120 -24.96 -9.24 -0.13
C LEU A 120 -25.69 -10.45 0.43
N VAL A 121 -26.89 -10.73 -0.10
CA VAL A 121 -27.83 -11.68 0.49
C VAL A 121 -28.14 -12.78 -0.52
N THR A 122 -27.89 -14.01 -0.11
CA THR A 122 -28.34 -15.23 -0.80
C THR A 122 -29.41 -15.95 0.02
N GLU A 123 -29.89 -17.11 -0.42
CA GLU A 123 -30.78 -17.94 0.37
C GLU A 123 -30.10 -18.44 1.66
N ASP A 124 -28.80 -18.74 1.61
CA ASP A 124 -28.07 -19.46 2.67
C ASP A 124 -27.05 -18.61 3.44
N GLU A 125 -26.69 -17.42 2.93
CA GLU A 125 -25.72 -16.55 3.61
C GLU A 125 -25.99 -15.06 3.42
N VAL A 126 -25.45 -14.26 4.35
CA VAL A 126 -25.43 -12.81 4.27
C VAL A 126 -24.01 -12.32 4.54
N ILE A 127 -23.45 -11.60 3.57
CA ILE A 127 -22.18 -10.89 3.76
C ILE A 127 -22.48 -9.43 4.00
N ARG A 128 -21.85 -8.87 5.04
CA ARG A 128 -21.97 -7.46 5.45
C ARG A 128 -20.68 -6.72 5.20
N GLU A 129 -20.73 -5.67 4.39
CA GLU A 129 -19.60 -4.80 4.10
C GLU A 129 -19.88 -3.34 4.48
N LYS A 130 -18.86 -2.67 5.01
CA LYS A 130 -18.85 -1.22 5.17
C LYS A 130 -18.23 -0.57 3.95
N ILE A 131 -18.93 0.36 3.31
CA ILE A 131 -18.49 1.04 2.10
C ILE A 131 -18.67 2.54 2.22
N GLY A 132 -17.75 3.31 1.62
CA GLY A 132 -17.85 4.76 1.52
C GLY A 132 -17.85 5.21 0.05
N PHE A 133 -18.57 6.27 -0.25
CA PHE A 133 -18.51 6.90 -1.56
C PHE A 133 -17.34 7.86 -1.62
N ARG A 134 -16.39 7.60 -2.51
CA ARG A 134 -15.24 8.47 -2.72
C ARG A 134 -14.64 8.28 -4.11
N GLU A 135 -13.91 9.28 -4.58
CA GLU A 135 -13.08 9.24 -5.78
C GLU A 135 -11.73 9.84 -5.45
N ILE A 136 -10.63 9.16 -5.83
CA ILE A 136 -9.28 9.72 -5.77
C ILE A 136 -8.71 9.77 -7.17
N LYS A 137 -8.04 10.86 -7.51
CA LYS A 137 -7.40 11.03 -8.82
C LYS A 137 -6.18 11.94 -8.75
N ASN A 138 -5.29 11.76 -9.70
CA ASN A 138 -4.27 12.73 -10.06
C ASN A 138 -4.81 13.59 -11.21
N ASP A 139 -4.76 14.90 -11.06
CA ASP A 139 -5.11 15.86 -12.09
C ASP A 139 -4.02 16.95 -12.10
N ASP A 140 -3.26 17.00 -13.20
CA ASP A 140 -2.14 17.92 -13.41
C ASP A 140 -1.12 17.95 -12.24
N GLY A 141 -0.70 16.77 -11.77
CA GLY A 141 0.27 16.64 -10.69
C GLY A 141 -0.26 16.96 -9.28
N ILE A 142 -1.56 17.09 -9.12
CA ILE A 142 -2.22 17.33 -7.83
C ILE A 142 -3.16 16.17 -7.51
N VAL A 143 -3.10 15.67 -6.28
CA VAL A 143 -4.02 14.61 -5.81
C VAL A 143 -5.30 15.22 -5.26
N PHE A 144 -6.41 14.78 -5.83
CA PHE A 144 -7.76 15.16 -5.41
C PHE A 144 -8.49 13.97 -4.79
N LEU A 145 -9.19 14.22 -3.69
CA LEU A 145 -10.24 13.34 -3.18
C LEU A 145 -11.58 14.07 -3.27
N ASN A 146 -12.58 13.45 -3.91
CA ASN A 146 -13.90 14.04 -4.07
C ASN A 146 -13.85 15.45 -4.67
N ASN A 147 -13.02 15.64 -5.69
CA ASN A 147 -12.75 16.93 -6.35
C ASN A 147 -12.17 18.03 -5.44
N LYS A 148 -11.58 17.68 -4.30
CA LYS A 148 -10.84 18.60 -3.44
C LYS A 148 -9.39 18.17 -3.32
N PRO A 149 -8.42 19.09 -3.44
CA PRO A 149 -7.02 18.73 -3.24
C PRO A 149 -6.82 18.29 -1.79
N ILE A 150 -5.99 17.26 -1.59
CA ILE A 150 -5.71 16.73 -0.26
C ILE A 150 -4.23 16.80 0.10
N LYS A 151 -3.96 16.79 1.40
CA LYS A 151 -2.62 16.66 1.98
C LYS A 151 -2.61 15.49 2.96
N MET A 152 -1.75 14.52 2.71
CA MET A 152 -1.56 13.36 3.58
C MET A 152 -0.45 13.64 4.58
N LYS A 153 -0.83 13.84 5.85
CA LYS A 153 0.08 13.95 6.99
C LYS A 153 0.17 12.56 7.60
N GLY A 154 1.16 11.81 7.19
CA GLY A 154 1.22 10.38 7.41
C GLY A 154 2.32 9.91 8.33
N VAL A 155 2.20 8.65 8.69
CA VAL A 155 3.22 7.86 9.36
C VAL A 155 3.37 6.51 8.66
N ASN A 156 4.58 5.97 8.69
CA ASN A 156 4.84 4.57 8.42
C ASN A 156 4.54 3.75 9.67
N ARG A 157 3.93 2.59 9.52
CA ARG A 157 3.57 1.76 10.65
C ARG A 157 3.91 0.30 10.41
N HIS A 158 4.80 -0.23 11.23
CA HIS A 158 5.01 -1.66 11.38
C HIS A 158 4.05 -2.28 12.40
N ASP A 159 3.73 -3.57 12.23
CA ASP A 159 3.16 -4.38 13.30
C ASP A 159 4.29 -4.75 14.26
N SER A 160 4.40 -4.06 15.40
CA SER A 160 5.44 -4.27 16.40
C SER A 160 4.90 -4.03 17.80
N ASP A 161 5.19 -4.96 18.70
CA ASP A 161 4.92 -4.88 20.12
C ASP A 161 6.07 -5.49 20.89
N PRO A 162 6.57 -4.85 21.96
CA PRO A 162 7.75 -5.32 22.66
C PRO A 162 7.58 -6.67 23.39
N VAL A 163 6.34 -7.11 23.62
CA VAL A 163 6.03 -8.37 24.31
C VAL A 163 5.55 -9.44 23.33
N THR A 164 4.65 -9.07 22.40
CA THR A 164 3.98 -10.01 21.51
C THR A 164 4.59 -10.05 20.10
N GLY A 165 5.60 -9.23 19.84
CA GLY A 165 6.29 -9.18 18.53
C GLY A 165 5.38 -8.69 17.41
N TYR A 166 5.18 -9.52 16.39
CA TYR A 166 4.31 -9.19 15.23
C TYR A 166 2.82 -9.42 15.50
N THR A 167 2.47 -10.01 16.64
CA THR A 167 1.08 -10.28 17.00
C THR A 167 0.48 -9.03 17.65
N ILE A 168 -0.24 -8.25 16.85
CA ILE A 168 -0.88 -7.01 17.29
C ILE A 168 -2.35 -7.26 17.56
N SER A 169 -2.86 -6.81 18.72
CA SER A 169 -4.28 -6.87 19.01
C SER A 169 -5.05 -5.74 18.33
N ARG A 170 -6.36 -5.96 18.18
CA ARG A 170 -7.26 -4.93 17.65
C ARG A 170 -7.29 -3.69 18.55
N GLU A 171 -7.29 -3.89 19.87
CA GLU A 171 -7.30 -2.82 20.87
C GLU A 171 -6.04 -1.95 20.79
N GLN A 172 -4.88 -2.59 20.58
CA GLN A 172 -3.62 -1.86 20.40
C GLN A 172 -3.67 -1.00 19.13
N ALA A 173 -4.11 -1.56 18.00
CA ALA A 173 -4.25 -0.81 16.76
C ALA A 173 -5.26 0.33 16.88
N GLU A 174 -6.39 0.14 17.56
CA GLU A 174 -7.34 1.22 17.83
C GLU A 174 -6.73 2.34 18.68
N LYS A 175 -5.90 1.99 19.66
CA LYS A 175 -5.15 2.98 20.44
C LYS A 175 -4.20 3.80 19.57
N ASP A 176 -3.46 3.13 18.67
CA ASP A 176 -2.58 3.80 17.71
C ASP A 176 -3.36 4.79 16.85
N LEU A 177 -4.44 4.34 16.21
CA LEU A 177 -5.26 5.18 15.33
C LEU A 177 -5.88 6.38 16.07
N LYS A 178 -6.34 6.19 17.30
CA LYS A 178 -6.86 7.27 18.16
C LYS A 178 -5.79 8.31 18.48
N LEU A 179 -4.58 7.85 18.83
CA LEU A 179 -3.44 8.75 19.09
C LEU A 179 -3.03 9.50 17.82
N MET A 180 -2.97 8.81 16.67
CA MET A 180 -2.68 9.46 15.38
C MET A 180 -3.68 10.58 15.09
N LYS A 181 -4.98 10.35 15.26
CA LYS A 181 -6.02 11.38 15.09
C LYS A 181 -5.85 12.56 16.05
N GLN A 182 -5.54 12.31 17.31
CA GLN A 182 -5.29 13.36 18.31
C GLN A 182 -4.11 14.25 17.93
N HIS A 183 -3.16 13.74 17.15
CA HIS A 183 -2.00 14.47 16.64
C HIS A 183 -2.14 14.95 15.18
N ASN A 184 -3.36 15.00 14.65
CA ASN A 184 -3.67 15.45 13.28
C ASN A 184 -3.01 14.63 12.17
N ILE A 185 -2.68 13.38 12.43
CA ILE A 185 -2.26 12.42 11.41
C ILE A 185 -3.51 11.88 10.72
N ASN A 186 -3.55 11.96 9.39
CA ASN A 186 -4.70 11.54 8.58
C ASN A 186 -4.36 10.47 7.55
N ALA A 187 -3.13 9.98 7.54
CA ALA A 187 -2.67 9.00 6.57
C ALA A 187 -1.75 7.96 7.20
N LEU A 188 -1.74 6.76 6.64
CA LEU A 188 -0.97 5.61 7.07
C LEU A 188 -0.35 4.92 5.86
N ARG A 189 0.96 4.60 5.92
CA ARG A 189 1.57 3.63 5.01
C ARG A 189 1.81 2.33 5.76
N THR A 190 1.31 1.22 5.21
CA THR A 190 1.51 -0.11 5.80
C THR A 190 2.89 -0.63 5.44
N SER A 191 3.89 -0.11 6.11
CA SER A 191 5.30 -0.45 5.88
C SER A 191 5.65 -1.81 6.48
N HIS A 192 6.19 -2.78 5.76
CA HIS A 192 6.24 -2.85 4.29
C HIS A 192 5.56 -4.15 3.87
N TYR A 193 4.30 -4.30 4.25
CA TYR A 193 3.48 -5.51 4.05
C TYR A 193 2.01 -5.26 4.38
N PRO A 194 1.10 -6.11 3.89
CA PRO A 194 -0.30 -6.05 4.27
C PRO A 194 -0.48 -6.31 5.77
N ASN A 195 -1.00 -5.32 6.50
CA ASN A 195 -1.35 -5.49 7.92
C ASN A 195 -2.55 -6.44 8.10
N ALA A 196 -2.97 -6.70 9.34
CA ALA A 196 -4.15 -7.51 9.60
C ALA A 196 -5.39 -6.95 8.87
N PRO A 197 -6.26 -7.78 8.27
CA PRO A 197 -7.41 -7.31 7.48
C PRO A 197 -8.34 -6.35 8.23
N TRP A 198 -8.53 -6.56 9.54
CA TRP A 198 -9.34 -5.69 10.37
C TRP A 198 -8.74 -4.29 10.61
N LEU A 199 -7.41 -4.10 10.41
CA LEU A 199 -6.80 -2.77 10.48
C LEU A 199 -7.32 -1.87 9.35
N MET A 200 -7.48 -2.41 8.13
CA MET A 200 -8.03 -1.65 7.02
C MET A 200 -9.49 -1.24 7.28
N GLN A 201 -10.28 -2.12 7.92
CA GLN A 201 -11.64 -1.78 8.36
C GLN A 201 -11.63 -0.65 9.39
N LEU A 202 -10.71 -0.69 10.36
CA LEU A 202 -10.54 0.41 11.31
C LEU A 202 -10.12 1.71 10.61
N CYS A 203 -9.26 1.65 9.60
CA CYS A 203 -8.90 2.83 8.81
C CYS A 203 -10.10 3.40 8.04
N ASP A 204 -11.01 2.55 7.54
CA ASP A 204 -12.27 2.99 6.94
C ASP A 204 -13.13 3.76 7.96
N GLU A 205 -13.26 3.22 9.19
CA GLU A 205 -14.10 3.75 10.27
C GLU A 205 -13.52 5.00 10.94
N TYR A 206 -12.21 5.03 11.18
CA TYR A 206 -11.53 6.17 11.82
C TYR A 206 -11.15 7.28 10.83
N GLY A 207 -11.23 7.03 9.53
CA GLY A 207 -10.90 7.99 8.49
C GLY A 207 -9.40 8.20 8.30
N PHE A 208 -8.71 7.23 7.72
CA PHE A 208 -7.31 7.35 7.31
C PHE A 208 -7.17 7.14 5.81
N TYR A 209 -6.36 7.96 5.15
CA TYR A 209 -5.90 7.68 3.81
C TYR A 209 -4.78 6.63 3.89
N VAL A 210 -4.98 5.48 3.25
CA VAL A 210 -4.03 4.37 3.34
C VAL A 210 -3.25 4.20 2.05
N ILE A 211 -1.93 4.10 2.19
CA ILE A 211 -1.04 3.51 1.19
C ILE A 211 -0.88 2.04 1.59
N ALA A 212 -1.56 1.14 0.87
CA ALA A 212 -1.51 -0.28 1.13
C ALA A 212 -0.34 -0.90 0.37
N GLU A 213 0.65 -1.40 1.11
CA GLU A 213 1.90 -1.87 0.53
C GLU A 213 1.99 -3.39 0.49
N SER A 214 2.51 -3.89 -0.63
CA SER A 214 2.71 -5.32 -0.86
C SER A 214 3.90 -5.85 -0.06
N ASP A 215 3.88 -7.13 0.27
CA ASP A 215 4.86 -7.82 1.11
C ASP A 215 6.18 -8.05 0.34
N ILE A 216 6.86 -6.96 -0.02
CA ILE A 216 8.12 -7.00 -0.78
C ILE A 216 9.09 -5.98 -0.21
N GLU A 217 10.23 -6.49 0.26
CA GLU A 217 11.46 -5.76 0.58
C GLU A 217 12.66 -6.69 0.46
N ILE A 218 13.77 -6.23 -0.13
CA ILE A 218 14.84 -7.15 -0.58
C ILE A 218 16.20 -6.80 0.07
N HIS A 219 16.21 -6.34 1.31
CA HIS A 219 17.45 -5.93 2.02
C HIS A 219 18.50 -7.02 2.13
N GLY A 220 18.12 -8.25 2.43
CA GLY A 220 19.04 -9.35 2.64
C GLY A 220 19.83 -9.77 1.41
N THR A 221 19.36 -9.45 0.21
CA THR A 221 20.11 -9.79 -1.01
C THR A 221 21.42 -9.02 -1.11
N ALA A 222 21.47 -7.78 -0.64
CA ALA A 222 22.71 -6.99 -0.60
C ALA A 222 23.77 -7.65 0.28
N SER A 223 23.35 -8.18 1.43
CA SER A 223 24.27 -8.90 2.34
C SER A 223 24.67 -10.27 1.79
N PHE A 224 23.78 -10.94 1.07
CA PHE A 224 24.01 -12.31 0.57
C PHE A 224 24.86 -12.34 -0.70
N PHE A 225 24.57 -11.48 -1.67
CA PHE A 225 25.29 -11.47 -2.96
C PHE A 225 26.51 -10.53 -2.97
N GLY A 226 26.59 -9.61 -2.01
CA GLY A 226 27.61 -8.57 -1.98
C GLY A 226 27.39 -7.51 -3.07
N GLY A 227 27.94 -6.33 -2.88
CA GLY A 227 27.80 -5.22 -3.81
C GLY A 227 26.95 -4.06 -3.27
N SER A 228 26.63 -3.08 -4.12
CA SER A 228 25.74 -1.98 -3.71
C SER A 228 24.30 -2.46 -3.69
N GLN A 229 23.50 -1.96 -2.74
CA GLN A 229 22.07 -2.23 -2.65
C GLN A 229 21.35 -1.97 -3.99
N ALA A 230 21.68 -0.90 -4.67
CA ALA A 230 21.10 -0.55 -5.96
C ALA A 230 21.24 -1.65 -7.03
N VAL A 231 22.36 -2.34 -7.08
CA VAL A 231 22.59 -3.43 -8.04
C VAL A 231 21.91 -4.71 -7.58
N THR A 232 22.09 -5.07 -6.31
CA THR A 232 21.60 -6.35 -5.78
C THR A 232 20.09 -6.42 -5.68
N PHE A 233 19.41 -5.35 -5.31
CA PHE A 233 17.95 -5.28 -5.32
C PHE A 233 17.38 -5.49 -6.73
N GLY A 234 17.99 -4.91 -7.76
CA GLY A 234 17.55 -5.06 -9.14
C GLY A 234 17.71 -6.48 -9.69
N LEU A 235 18.54 -7.34 -9.09
CA LEU A 235 18.73 -8.71 -9.58
C LEU A 235 17.43 -9.53 -9.55
N LEU A 236 16.65 -9.45 -8.49
CA LEU A 236 15.38 -10.17 -8.41
C LEU A 236 14.28 -9.46 -9.22
N ALA A 237 14.29 -8.13 -9.26
CA ALA A 237 13.34 -7.33 -10.02
C ALA A 237 13.39 -7.61 -11.53
N GLN A 238 14.52 -8.05 -12.05
CA GLN A 238 14.75 -8.32 -13.47
C GLN A 238 14.77 -9.79 -13.84
N ASN A 239 14.96 -10.70 -12.87
CA ASN A 239 15.01 -12.12 -13.14
C ASN A 239 13.61 -12.73 -13.28
N SER A 240 13.31 -13.30 -14.44
CA SER A 240 12.03 -13.94 -14.76
C SER A 240 11.62 -15.06 -13.80
N ASP A 241 12.56 -15.71 -13.13
CA ASP A 241 12.26 -16.77 -12.15
C ASP A 241 11.50 -16.22 -10.93
N TRP A 242 11.63 -14.92 -10.65
CA TRP A 242 10.97 -14.23 -9.54
C TRP A 242 9.68 -13.49 -9.94
N GLU A 243 9.33 -13.49 -11.22
CA GLU A 243 8.15 -12.78 -11.74
C GLU A 243 6.88 -13.18 -11.01
N ASN A 244 6.60 -14.48 -10.96
CA ASN A 244 5.38 -14.99 -10.31
C ASN A 244 5.37 -14.69 -8.81
N ALA A 245 6.50 -14.76 -8.13
CA ALA A 245 6.59 -14.51 -6.70
C ALA A 245 6.35 -13.03 -6.34
N ILE A 246 6.84 -12.10 -7.17
CA ILE A 246 6.58 -10.66 -7.04
C ILE A 246 5.11 -10.35 -7.37
N LEU A 247 4.62 -10.86 -8.49
CA LEU A 247 3.23 -10.63 -8.93
C LEU A 247 2.22 -11.17 -7.91
N ASP A 248 2.42 -12.39 -7.37
CA ASP A 248 1.54 -13.00 -6.36
C ASP A 248 1.40 -12.11 -5.11
N ARG A 249 2.49 -11.53 -4.61
CA ARG A 249 2.47 -10.65 -3.44
C ARG A 249 1.67 -9.37 -3.69
N VAL A 250 1.85 -8.77 -4.86
CA VAL A 250 1.08 -7.59 -5.27
C VAL A 250 -0.40 -7.94 -5.43
N GLN A 251 -0.70 -9.04 -6.10
CA GLN A 251 -2.08 -9.51 -6.31
C GLN A 251 -2.79 -9.78 -4.99
N ARG A 252 -2.17 -10.50 -4.06
CA ARG A 252 -2.76 -10.80 -2.74
C ARG A 252 -3.07 -9.54 -1.94
N ASN A 253 -2.19 -8.55 -1.97
CA ASN A 253 -2.44 -7.27 -1.32
C ASN A 253 -3.69 -6.59 -1.90
N VAL A 254 -3.74 -6.43 -3.22
CA VAL A 254 -4.82 -5.72 -3.92
C VAL A 254 -6.15 -6.47 -3.81
N ILE A 255 -6.16 -7.79 -4.09
CA ILE A 255 -7.38 -8.62 -4.08
C ILE A 255 -7.99 -8.66 -2.68
N ARG A 256 -7.18 -8.78 -1.63
CA ARG A 256 -7.66 -8.81 -0.25
C ARG A 256 -8.37 -7.51 0.16
N ASP A 257 -7.78 -6.37 -0.17
CA ASP A 257 -8.22 -5.07 0.34
C ASP A 257 -8.97 -4.21 -0.70
N LYS A 258 -9.31 -4.77 -1.87
CA LYS A 258 -9.97 -4.08 -2.98
C LYS A 258 -11.26 -3.33 -2.62
N ASN A 259 -11.97 -3.81 -1.59
CA ASN A 259 -13.22 -3.21 -1.13
C ASN A 259 -13.04 -2.20 0.01
N ARG A 260 -11.79 -1.91 0.43
CA ARG A 260 -11.53 -0.96 1.53
C ARG A 260 -11.59 0.48 1.03
N THR A 261 -12.46 1.28 1.67
CA THR A 261 -12.66 2.69 1.32
C THR A 261 -11.44 3.55 1.59
N SER A 262 -10.73 3.27 2.69
CA SER A 262 -9.54 4.00 3.13
C SER A 262 -8.34 3.85 2.20
N VAL A 263 -8.24 2.73 1.48
CA VAL A 263 -7.12 2.50 0.57
C VAL A 263 -7.21 3.46 -0.61
N CYS A 264 -6.26 4.38 -0.68
CA CYS A 264 -6.15 5.42 -1.71
C CYS A 264 -5.06 5.10 -2.74
N ILE A 265 -4.01 4.41 -2.31
CA ILE A 265 -2.82 4.14 -3.12
C ILE A 265 -2.41 2.68 -2.92
N TRP A 266 -2.21 1.98 -4.03
CA TRP A 266 -1.55 0.68 -4.05
C TRP A 266 -0.04 0.88 -4.21
N SER A 267 0.75 0.37 -3.26
CA SER A 267 2.20 0.38 -3.33
C SER A 267 2.73 -1.02 -3.62
N LEU A 268 3.60 -1.13 -4.62
CA LEU A 268 4.10 -2.42 -5.09
C LEU A 268 5.11 -3.07 -4.13
N GLY A 269 5.64 -2.32 -3.18
CA GLY A 269 6.62 -2.79 -2.19
C GLY A 269 7.55 -1.68 -1.74
N ASN A 270 8.61 -2.06 -1.05
CA ASN A 270 9.68 -1.22 -0.55
C ASN A 270 11.04 -1.74 -1.00
N GLU A 271 12.00 -0.86 -1.23
CA GLU A 271 13.43 -1.15 -1.45
C GLU A 271 13.77 -2.50 -2.13
N GLY A 272 13.01 -2.82 -3.18
CA GLY A 272 13.16 -4.06 -3.95
C GLY A 272 13.86 -3.88 -5.31
N GLY A 273 14.44 -2.70 -5.57
CA GLY A 273 14.93 -2.34 -6.89
C GLY A 273 13.80 -2.20 -7.91
N TYR A 274 14.13 -2.04 -9.17
CA TYR A 274 13.12 -1.91 -10.22
C TYR A 274 13.49 -2.73 -11.46
N GLY A 275 12.49 -3.17 -12.21
CA GLY A 275 12.66 -3.91 -13.43
C GLY A 275 11.37 -4.52 -13.95
N VAL A 276 11.51 -5.35 -14.96
CA VAL A 276 10.40 -5.94 -15.72
C VAL A 276 9.33 -6.61 -14.86
N ASN A 277 9.69 -7.20 -13.73
CA ASN A 277 8.73 -7.87 -12.84
C ASN A 277 7.81 -6.87 -12.14
N PHE A 278 8.35 -5.74 -11.66
CA PHE A 278 7.54 -4.67 -11.07
C PHE A 278 6.72 -3.91 -12.11
N GLU A 279 7.25 -3.74 -13.33
CA GLU A 279 6.49 -3.16 -14.44
C GLU A 279 5.26 -3.99 -14.80
N LYS A 280 5.40 -5.32 -14.83
CA LYS A 280 4.27 -6.24 -15.04
C LYS A 280 3.27 -6.19 -13.89
N ALA A 281 3.76 -6.19 -12.66
CA ALA A 281 2.92 -6.08 -11.46
C ALA A 281 2.14 -4.76 -11.44
N GLY A 282 2.78 -3.63 -11.74
CA GLY A 282 2.12 -2.32 -11.80
C GLY A 282 1.07 -2.23 -12.90
N ARG A 283 1.35 -2.78 -14.11
CA ARG A 283 0.35 -2.88 -15.17
C ARG A 283 -0.86 -3.70 -14.74
N TRP A 284 -0.64 -4.85 -14.10
CA TRP A 284 -1.73 -5.66 -13.57
C TRP A 284 -2.58 -4.88 -12.56
N VAL A 285 -1.96 -4.11 -11.65
CA VAL A 285 -2.71 -3.27 -10.69
C VAL A 285 -3.61 -2.28 -11.42
N LYS A 286 -3.09 -1.57 -12.43
CA LYS A 286 -3.89 -0.59 -13.20
C LYS A 286 -5.03 -1.21 -14.00
N GLU A 287 -4.84 -2.42 -14.50
CA GLU A 287 -5.87 -3.18 -15.22
C GLU A 287 -6.94 -3.70 -14.25
N TYR A 288 -6.53 -4.15 -13.05
CA TYR A 288 -7.45 -4.71 -12.07
C TYR A 288 -8.23 -3.63 -11.30
N ASP A 289 -7.56 -2.54 -10.91
CA ASP A 289 -8.16 -1.44 -10.13
C ASP A 289 -7.67 -0.07 -10.60
N SER A 290 -8.45 0.55 -11.47
CA SER A 290 -8.20 1.92 -11.95
C SER A 290 -8.76 3.01 -11.01
N THR A 291 -9.42 2.64 -9.90
CA THR A 291 -10.08 3.59 -8.98
C THR A 291 -9.14 4.12 -7.91
N ARG A 292 -7.90 3.65 -7.88
CA ARG A 292 -6.85 4.04 -6.92
C ARG A 292 -5.56 4.40 -7.64
N LEU A 293 -4.72 5.17 -6.96
CA LEU A 293 -3.40 5.52 -7.47
C LEU A 293 -2.42 4.37 -7.25
N THR A 294 -1.38 4.31 -8.06
CA THR A 294 -0.32 3.30 -7.98
C THR A 294 1.02 3.96 -7.68
N HIS A 295 1.77 3.35 -6.77
CA HIS A 295 3.04 3.84 -6.25
C HIS A 295 4.10 2.75 -6.19
N TYR A 296 5.36 3.12 -6.36
CA TYR A 296 6.54 2.34 -5.99
C TYR A 296 7.77 3.23 -5.88
N GLU A 297 8.33 3.36 -4.68
CA GLU A 297 9.50 4.25 -4.44
C GLU A 297 10.70 3.85 -5.27
N SER A 298 11.02 2.56 -5.30
CA SER A 298 12.22 2.06 -5.96
C SER A 298 12.20 2.17 -7.49
N SER A 299 11.14 2.71 -8.08
CA SER A 299 11.02 2.92 -9.52
C SER A 299 12.08 3.86 -10.10
N MET A 300 12.67 4.71 -9.27
CA MET A 300 13.75 5.61 -9.65
C MET A 300 15.13 4.91 -9.80
N TRP A 301 15.27 3.68 -9.30
CA TRP A 301 16.50 2.91 -9.43
C TRP A 301 16.59 2.28 -10.81
N GLN A 302 17.55 2.70 -11.61
CA GLN A 302 17.74 2.17 -12.95
C GLN A 302 18.92 1.20 -12.98
N MET A 303 18.68 -0.01 -13.47
CA MET A 303 19.73 -0.97 -13.74
C MET A 303 20.43 -0.67 -15.06
N GLU A 304 21.72 -0.96 -15.16
CA GLU A 304 22.47 -0.82 -16.40
C GLU A 304 21.83 -1.63 -17.54
N GLY A 305 21.54 -0.98 -18.64
CA GLY A 305 20.94 -1.62 -19.82
C GLY A 305 19.41 -1.79 -19.79
N HIS A 306 18.72 -1.35 -18.71
CA HIS A 306 17.26 -1.34 -18.64
C HIS A 306 16.75 0.09 -18.47
N ILE A 307 15.74 0.46 -19.26
CA ILE A 307 15.03 1.73 -19.12
C ILE A 307 13.72 1.43 -18.39
N ASN A 308 13.57 1.99 -17.21
CA ASN A 308 12.39 1.79 -16.39
C ASN A 308 11.12 2.34 -17.06
N ASP A 309 10.12 1.48 -17.29
CA ASP A 309 8.78 1.93 -17.64
C ASP A 309 8.01 2.24 -16.35
N THR A 310 7.77 3.52 -16.09
CA THR A 310 7.01 4.00 -14.92
C THR A 310 5.64 4.56 -15.29
N SER A 311 5.15 4.26 -16.50
CA SER A 311 3.88 4.78 -17.01
C SER A 311 2.65 4.34 -16.20
N MET A 312 2.74 3.18 -15.53
CA MET A 312 1.68 2.66 -14.68
C MET A 312 1.68 3.26 -13.27
N LEU A 313 2.71 3.98 -12.86
CA LEU A 313 2.79 4.62 -11.54
C LEU A 313 2.22 6.04 -11.63
N ASP A 314 1.29 6.37 -10.74
CA ASP A 314 0.60 7.67 -10.75
C ASP A 314 1.31 8.73 -9.92
N VAL A 315 2.15 8.32 -8.97
CA VAL A 315 2.81 9.23 -8.03
C VAL A 315 4.32 9.02 -8.04
N GLU A 316 5.04 10.11 -7.78
CA GLU A 316 6.48 10.10 -7.55
C GLU A 316 6.77 10.14 -6.05
N SER A 317 7.83 9.47 -5.62
CA SER A 317 8.22 9.53 -4.22
C SER A 317 9.73 9.42 -4.02
N THR A 318 10.17 9.90 -2.86
CA THR A 318 11.52 9.67 -2.37
C THR A 318 11.51 9.35 -0.89
N MET A 319 12.61 8.77 -0.42
CA MET A 319 12.93 8.66 0.99
C MET A 319 13.95 9.74 1.36
N TYR A 320 13.70 10.43 2.46
CA TYR A 320 14.67 11.35 3.12
C TYR A 320 15.26 12.45 2.22
N ALA A 321 14.55 12.88 1.16
CA ALA A 321 15.00 14.02 0.36
C ALA A 321 15.05 15.29 1.22
N ASP A 322 16.13 16.07 1.10
CA ASP A 322 16.28 17.32 1.83
C ASP A 322 15.42 18.46 1.26
N TYR A 323 15.36 19.55 1.97
CA TYR A 323 14.55 20.72 1.59
C TYR A 323 14.94 21.32 0.24
N LYS A 324 16.23 21.33 -0.09
CA LYS A 324 16.74 21.89 -1.36
C LYS A 324 16.34 21.01 -2.53
N TRP A 325 16.34 19.70 -2.31
CA TRP A 325 15.89 18.74 -3.30
C TRP A 325 14.40 18.95 -3.62
N ILE A 326 13.57 19.08 -2.57
CA ILE A 326 12.11 19.29 -2.71
C ILE A 326 11.86 20.62 -3.42
N ASP A 327 12.50 21.70 -2.97
CA ASP A 327 12.35 23.02 -3.59
C ASP A 327 12.74 22.95 -5.08
N LYS A 328 13.87 22.31 -5.42
CA LYS A 328 14.33 22.16 -6.79
C LYS A 328 13.39 21.32 -7.67
N TYR A 329 12.78 20.26 -7.10
CA TYR A 329 11.82 19.42 -7.81
C TYR A 329 10.62 20.25 -8.30
N PHE A 330 10.05 21.09 -7.44
CA PHE A 330 8.87 21.89 -7.78
C PHE A 330 9.18 23.16 -8.56
N GLU A 331 10.31 23.82 -8.31
CA GLU A 331 10.69 25.04 -8.99
C GLU A 331 11.13 24.80 -10.45
N ASN A 332 11.52 23.58 -10.79
CA ASN A 332 12.00 23.22 -12.14
C ASN A 332 11.16 22.11 -12.80
N SER A 333 9.95 21.88 -12.33
CA SER A 333 9.09 20.82 -12.85
C SER A 333 8.84 20.97 -14.35
N GLY A 334 9.04 19.87 -15.08
CA GLY A 334 8.87 19.81 -16.54
C GLY A 334 10.10 20.18 -17.37
N GLU A 335 11.09 20.89 -16.82
CA GLU A 335 12.33 21.24 -17.53
C GLU A 335 13.52 20.43 -17.03
N VAL A 336 13.60 20.21 -15.74
CA VAL A 336 14.67 19.47 -15.07
C VAL A 336 14.05 18.33 -14.26
N VAL A 337 14.49 17.13 -14.54
CA VAL A 337 14.02 15.93 -13.84
C VAL A 337 15.15 15.29 -13.06
N TRP A 338 14.79 14.69 -11.92
CA TRP A 338 15.72 13.91 -11.15
C TRP A 338 15.84 12.51 -11.77
N HIS A 339 17.05 12.14 -12.14
CA HIS A 339 17.34 10.82 -12.66
C HIS A 339 18.33 10.11 -11.73
N ARG A 340 17.91 9.00 -11.15
CA ARG A 340 18.74 8.16 -10.31
C ARG A 340 19.32 7.05 -11.18
N VAL A 341 20.60 7.18 -11.52
CA VAL A 341 21.32 6.12 -12.24
C VAL A 341 21.97 5.21 -11.21
N SER A 342 21.66 3.95 -11.26
CA SER A 342 22.41 2.90 -10.57
C SER A 342 23.75 2.71 -11.27
N LEU A 343 24.76 3.47 -10.87
CA LEU A 343 26.14 3.24 -11.30
C LEU A 343 26.68 1.99 -10.61
N GLY A 344 26.81 0.91 -11.34
CA GLY A 344 27.56 -0.27 -10.89
C GLY A 344 28.99 0.13 -10.56
N LYS A 345 29.31 0.16 -9.31
CA LYS A 345 30.55 0.31 -8.53
C LYS A 345 30.64 1.59 -7.72
N GLY A 346 30.42 1.46 -6.42
CA GLY A 346 31.11 2.30 -5.42
C GLY A 346 30.35 3.46 -4.80
N SER A 347 29.04 3.49 -4.70
CA SER A 347 28.38 4.38 -3.75
C SER A 347 27.93 3.61 -2.52
N GLU A 348 28.44 3.96 -1.35
CA GLU A 348 28.06 3.34 -0.07
C GLU A 348 26.62 3.65 0.37
N TYR A 349 25.95 4.60 -0.28
CA TYR A 349 24.55 4.93 -0.08
C TYR A 349 23.91 5.25 -1.42
N GLY A 350 23.22 4.30 -2.01
CA GLY A 350 22.33 4.44 -3.13
C GLY A 350 22.83 5.32 -4.28
N GLY A 351 22.67 4.91 -5.52
CA GLY A 351 23.20 5.59 -6.69
C GLY A 351 23.08 7.10 -6.65
N ALA A 352 24.13 7.78 -7.08
CA ALA A 352 24.09 9.22 -7.25
C ALA A 352 23.05 9.53 -8.32
N GLY A 353 21.91 10.08 -7.90
CA GLY A 353 20.98 10.66 -8.85
C GLY A 353 21.52 12.01 -9.32
N GLU A 354 21.17 12.39 -10.52
CA GLU A 354 21.53 13.72 -11.06
C GLU A 354 20.28 14.43 -11.59
N TRP A 355 20.36 15.76 -11.55
CA TRP A 355 19.34 16.57 -12.18
C TRP A 355 19.67 16.70 -13.67
N ILE A 356 18.77 16.20 -14.52
CA ILE A 356 18.93 16.24 -15.97
C ILE A 356 18.04 17.34 -16.54
N ASN A 357 18.64 18.25 -17.29
CA ASN A 357 17.89 19.14 -18.15
C ASN A 357 17.44 18.34 -19.38
N LEU A 358 16.14 18.12 -19.53
CA LEU A 358 15.58 17.29 -20.60
C LEU A 358 15.90 17.82 -22.00
N SER A 359 15.95 19.14 -22.18
CA SER A 359 16.26 19.76 -23.46
C SER A 359 17.70 19.50 -23.89
N GLU A 360 18.64 19.47 -22.96
CA GLU A 360 20.09 19.30 -23.19
C GLU A 360 20.54 17.83 -23.12
N SER A 361 19.68 16.94 -22.62
CA SER A 361 20.00 15.53 -22.44
C SER A 361 20.12 14.78 -23.76
N LYS A 362 20.93 13.70 -23.76
CA LYS A 362 21.07 12.77 -24.88
C LYS A 362 19.97 11.70 -24.94
N LEU A 363 18.96 11.79 -24.09
CA LEU A 363 17.85 10.85 -24.03
C LEU A 363 17.03 10.88 -25.33
N GLY A 364 16.46 9.74 -25.68
CA GLY A 364 15.57 9.62 -26.83
C GLY A 364 14.26 10.38 -26.63
N LYS A 365 13.53 10.64 -27.71
CA LYS A 365 12.27 11.41 -27.66
C LYS A 365 11.25 10.79 -26.71
N LYS A 366 11.05 9.46 -26.78
CA LYS A 366 10.10 8.72 -25.94
C LYS A 366 10.47 8.81 -24.46
N GLU A 367 11.75 8.70 -24.14
CA GLU A 367 12.25 8.83 -22.78
C GLU A 367 12.02 10.23 -22.21
N LYS A 368 12.31 11.27 -23.01
CA LYS A 368 12.06 12.66 -22.62
C LYS A 368 10.58 12.92 -22.37
N GLU A 369 9.71 12.43 -23.25
CA GLU A 369 8.25 12.57 -23.10
C GLU A 369 7.75 11.86 -21.83
N GLN A 370 8.26 10.69 -21.51
CA GLN A 370 7.89 9.94 -20.32
C GLN A 370 8.37 10.63 -19.03
N MET A 371 9.60 11.16 -19.02
CA MET A 371 10.18 11.85 -17.87
C MET A 371 9.63 13.27 -17.68
N ALA A 372 9.09 13.90 -18.71
CA ALA A 372 8.48 15.23 -18.62
C ALA A 372 7.09 15.23 -17.95
N VAL A 373 6.49 14.08 -17.71
CA VAL A 373 5.19 13.98 -17.03
C VAL A 373 5.36 14.38 -15.58
N VAL A 374 4.75 15.49 -15.18
CA VAL A 374 4.71 15.92 -13.78
C VAL A 374 3.74 15.03 -13.02
N LYS A 375 4.28 14.28 -12.06
CA LYS A 375 3.48 13.46 -11.15
C LYS A 375 3.36 14.16 -9.80
N PRO A 376 2.25 13.94 -9.07
CA PRO A 376 2.18 14.35 -7.67
C PRO A 376 3.27 13.65 -6.88
N TYR A 377 3.84 14.38 -5.93
CA TYR A 377 5.00 13.94 -5.18
C TYR A 377 4.68 13.70 -3.71
N MET A 378 5.32 12.69 -3.13
CA MET A 378 5.31 12.46 -1.68
C MET A 378 6.69 12.06 -1.16
N GLN A 379 6.95 12.32 0.11
CA GLN A 379 7.99 11.64 0.87
C GLN A 379 7.38 10.40 1.52
N CYS A 380 7.62 9.22 0.94
CA CYS A 380 7.11 7.99 1.53
C CYS A 380 7.81 7.65 2.86
N GLU A 381 9.00 8.20 3.08
CA GLU A 381 9.70 8.20 4.37
C GLU A 381 10.44 9.52 4.58
N PHE A 382 10.30 10.11 5.76
CA PHE A 382 11.07 11.30 6.15
C PHE A 382 11.27 11.34 7.67
N ILE A 383 12.18 12.19 8.15
CA ILE A 383 12.46 12.43 9.57
C ILE A 383 12.69 11.13 10.38
N HIS A 384 13.55 10.25 9.87
CA HIS A 384 13.92 9.03 10.59
C HIS A 384 14.54 9.37 11.95
N ALA A 385 13.92 8.88 13.04
CA ALA A 385 14.40 9.08 14.38
C ALA A 385 15.42 8.01 14.74
N MET A 386 16.71 8.35 14.66
CA MET A 386 17.81 7.50 15.14
C MET A 386 18.42 8.14 16.38
N GLY A 387 18.04 7.66 17.56
CA GLY A 387 18.49 8.24 18.83
C GLY A 387 17.63 9.43 19.30
N ASN A 388 18.19 10.62 19.33
CA ASN A 388 17.46 11.84 19.70
C ASN A 388 16.59 12.31 18.56
N GLY A 389 15.37 12.08 18.51
CA GLY A 389 14.36 12.43 17.52
C GLY A 389 14.76 13.35 16.35
N PRO A 390 14.08 13.28 15.24
CA PRO A 390 14.42 14.07 14.06
C PRO A 390 14.12 15.56 14.29
N GLY A 391 14.95 16.41 13.74
CA GLY A 391 14.65 17.84 13.61
C GLY A 391 13.91 18.11 12.29
N GLY A 392 13.47 19.36 12.10
CA GLY A 392 13.07 19.86 10.80
C GLY A 392 11.66 19.48 10.32
N ILE A 393 10.80 18.90 11.16
CA ILE A 393 9.42 18.53 10.75
C ILE A 393 8.64 19.74 10.23
N LYS A 394 8.83 20.91 10.85
CA LYS A 394 8.14 22.13 10.42
C LYS A 394 8.50 22.52 9.00
N GLU A 395 9.77 22.43 8.65
CA GLU A 395 10.29 22.80 7.33
C GLU A 395 9.75 21.90 6.22
N TYR A 396 9.53 20.60 6.50
CA TYR A 396 8.85 19.68 5.58
C TYR A 396 7.35 19.98 5.46
N ILE A 397 6.68 20.22 6.56
CA ILE A 397 5.26 20.57 6.57
C ILE A 397 5.01 21.92 5.88
N ASP A 398 5.87 22.91 6.07
CA ASP A 398 5.78 24.18 5.35
C ASP A 398 5.85 23.97 3.82
N ARG A 399 6.67 23.04 3.34
CA ARG A 399 6.76 22.70 1.93
C ARG A 399 5.57 21.88 1.44
N LEU A 400 5.08 20.96 2.25
CA LEU A 400 3.85 20.21 1.97
C LEU A 400 2.67 21.14 1.66
N TYR A 401 2.59 22.27 2.37
CA TYR A 401 1.55 23.27 2.13
C TYR A 401 1.93 24.35 1.10
N ARG A 402 3.22 24.53 0.80
CA ARG A 402 3.68 25.49 -0.21
C ARG A 402 3.43 25.00 -1.63
N TYR A 403 3.69 23.74 -1.89
CA TYR A 403 3.63 23.15 -3.24
C TYR A 403 2.37 22.31 -3.39
N ASP A 404 1.48 22.67 -4.32
CA ASP A 404 0.23 21.95 -4.53
C ASP A 404 0.44 20.48 -4.89
N GLY A 405 1.44 20.18 -5.70
CA GLY A 405 1.81 18.82 -6.09
C GLY A 405 2.48 17.99 -4.99
N PHE A 406 2.97 18.60 -3.89
CA PHE A 406 3.47 17.85 -2.74
C PHE A 406 2.28 17.45 -1.86
N PHE A 407 1.79 16.23 -2.06
CA PHE A 407 0.54 15.82 -1.44
C PHE A 407 0.69 14.98 -0.18
N GLY A 408 1.87 14.38 0.10
CA GLY A 408 2.03 13.49 1.24
C GLY A 408 3.44 13.44 1.82
N ALA A 409 3.53 13.33 3.15
CA ALA A 409 4.77 13.06 3.87
C ALA A 409 4.51 12.08 5.02
N PHE A 410 5.27 10.98 5.07
CA PHE A 410 5.08 9.87 6.00
C PHE A 410 6.31 9.73 6.89
N ALA A 411 6.16 10.05 8.17
CA ALA A 411 7.26 9.96 9.13
C ALA A 411 7.73 8.51 9.29
N TRP A 412 9.02 8.31 9.35
CA TRP A 412 9.63 7.06 9.73
C TRP A 412 10.06 7.13 11.19
N GLU A 413 9.37 6.53 12.11
CA GLU A 413 8.12 5.79 11.94
C GLU A 413 7.19 6.05 13.15
N TRP A 414 6.04 5.35 13.20
CA TRP A 414 5.03 5.55 14.24
C TRP A 414 5.54 5.24 15.63
N CYS A 415 6.31 4.16 15.81
CA CYS A 415 6.88 3.78 17.10
C CYS A 415 8.18 3.00 16.91
N ASP A 416 9.08 3.11 17.88
CA ASP A 416 10.31 2.33 17.91
C ASP A 416 10.00 0.82 18.04
N HIS A 417 10.82 0.00 17.42
CA HIS A 417 10.82 -1.44 17.64
C HIS A 417 11.65 -1.78 18.88
N ALA A 418 11.09 -2.59 19.74
CA ALA A 418 11.75 -3.01 20.97
C ALA A 418 11.35 -4.42 21.37
N ILE A 419 12.19 -5.06 22.18
CA ILE A 419 11.89 -6.32 22.86
C ILE A 419 11.95 -6.06 24.35
N ASP A 420 10.87 -6.36 25.08
CA ASP A 420 10.85 -6.26 26.53
C ASP A 420 11.70 -7.38 27.14
N MET A 421 12.79 -7.00 27.78
CA MET A 421 13.72 -7.89 28.46
C MET A 421 13.38 -8.08 29.94
N GLY A 422 12.28 -7.53 30.42
CA GLY A 422 11.90 -7.45 31.82
C GLY A 422 12.61 -6.35 32.61
N ASP A 423 12.11 -6.06 33.81
CA ASP A 423 12.67 -5.02 34.71
C ASP A 423 12.81 -3.64 34.06
N SER A 424 11.86 -3.26 33.16
CA SER A 424 11.90 -2.00 32.41
C SER A 424 13.13 -1.85 31.49
N LYS A 425 13.69 -2.95 31.05
CA LYS A 425 14.76 -2.98 30.05
C LYS A 425 14.21 -3.38 28.69
N TYR A 426 14.64 -2.66 27.66
CA TYR A 426 14.28 -2.93 26.28
C TYR A 426 15.54 -3.11 25.43
N PHE A 427 15.45 -4.03 24.44
CA PHE A 427 16.45 -4.23 23.41
C PHE A 427 15.97 -3.60 22.13
#